data_4ffd31bbaba392984a5ce2fcb53554a0
#
_entry.id   4ffd31bbaba392984a5ce2fcb53554a0
#
_cell.length_a   1.000
_cell.length_b   1.000
_cell.length_c   1.000
_cell.angle_alpha   90.00
_cell.angle_beta   90.00
_cell.angle_gamma   90.00
#
_symmetry.space_group_name_H-M   'P 1'
#
loop_
_entity.id
_entity.type
_entity.pdbx_description
1 polymer ?
#
loop_
_entity_poly.entity_id
_entity_poly.type
_entity_poly.pdbx_seq_one_letter_code
_entity_poly.pdbx_strand_id
1 'polypeptide(L)'
;SRQALIGIRCQGDATKVAERLAQLDSVDYVVLTAGTYDAIAEVVCADDSELLDLLNTEIRSVPGVTSTETLVYLKLVKQQYNWGTR
;
A
#
# COMPACT_ATOMS: atom_id res chain seq x y z
N SER A 1 7.67 9.08 11.90
CA SER A 1 6.87 8.05 11.24
C SER A 1 7.50 7.63 9.92
N ARG A 2 7.08 6.46 9.40
CA ARG A 2 7.50 5.94 8.12
C ARG A 2 6.30 5.89 7.19
N GLN A 3 6.44 6.52 6.02
CA GLN A 3 5.46 6.41 4.95
C GLN A 3 6.06 5.61 3.81
N ALA A 4 5.24 4.79 3.19
CA ALA A 4 5.69 3.96 2.07
C ALA A 4 4.56 3.72 1.08
N LEU A 5 4.95 3.51 -0.16
CA LEU A 5 4.07 3.01 -1.20
C LEU A 5 4.40 1.53 -1.38
N ILE A 6 3.37 0.69 -1.40
CA ILE A 6 3.55 -0.75 -1.58
C ILE A 6 2.85 -1.17 -2.85
N GLY A 7 3.62 -1.67 -3.80
CA GLY A 7 3.10 -2.31 -5.00
C GLY A 7 2.82 -3.77 -4.70
N ILE A 8 1.65 -4.25 -5.09
CA ILE A 8 1.16 -5.57 -4.72
C ILE A 8 0.75 -6.32 -5.96
N ARG A 9 1.29 -7.53 -6.11
CA ARG A 9 0.84 -8.49 -7.12
C ARG A 9 0.01 -9.57 -6.44
N CYS A 10 -1.04 -9.98 -7.10
CA CYS A 10 -1.90 -11.02 -6.56
C CYS A 10 -2.38 -11.98 -7.64
N GLN A 11 -2.87 -13.13 -7.19
CA GLN A 11 -3.61 -14.08 -8.01
C GLN A 11 -5.07 -14.01 -7.64
N GLY A 12 -5.94 -14.33 -8.59
CA GLY A 12 -7.37 -14.35 -8.36
C GLY A 12 -7.99 -12.98 -8.44
N ASP A 13 -8.93 -12.70 -7.56
CA ASP A 13 -9.72 -11.48 -7.60
C ASP A 13 -8.99 -10.34 -6.90
N ALA A 14 -8.41 -9.42 -7.70
CA ALA A 14 -7.67 -8.29 -7.17
C ALA A 14 -8.54 -7.35 -6.34
N THR A 15 -9.83 -7.24 -6.64
CA THR A 15 -10.75 -6.42 -5.86
C THR A 15 -10.86 -6.93 -4.42
N LYS A 16 -10.97 -8.25 -4.25
CA LYS A 16 -11.04 -8.85 -2.91
C LYS A 16 -9.75 -8.61 -2.12
N VAL A 17 -8.60 -8.73 -2.79
CA VAL A 17 -7.31 -8.44 -2.16
C VAL A 17 -7.26 -6.99 -1.70
N ALA A 18 -7.64 -6.05 -2.58
CA ALA A 18 -7.63 -4.62 -2.26
C ALA A 18 -8.57 -4.29 -1.10
N GLU A 19 -9.75 -4.91 -1.05
CA GLU A 19 -10.70 -4.71 0.05
C GLU A 19 -10.13 -5.18 1.39
N ARG A 20 -9.40 -6.30 1.39
CA ARG A 20 -8.73 -6.79 2.61
C ARG A 20 -7.61 -5.85 3.04
N LEU A 21 -6.81 -5.35 2.11
CA LEU A 21 -5.76 -4.38 2.43
C LEU A 21 -6.34 -3.10 3.02
N ALA A 22 -7.47 -2.65 2.50
CA ALA A 22 -8.12 -1.42 2.97
C ALA A 22 -8.61 -1.52 4.41
N GLN A 23 -8.74 -2.72 4.97
CA GLN A 23 -9.16 -2.92 6.37
C GLN A 23 -8.01 -2.79 7.36
N LEU A 24 -6.76 -2.75 6.89
CA LEU A 24 -5.60 -2.65 7.77
C LEU A 24 -5.44 -1.21 8.26
N ASP A 25 -5.24 -1.04 9.57
CA ASP A 25 -5.20 0.29 10.20
C ASP A 25 -4.09 1.18 9.64
N SER A 26 -2.94 0.60 9.30
CA SER A 26 -1.80 1.36 8.79
C SER A 26 -1.93 1.73 7.32
N VAL A 27 -2.97 1.25 6.63
CA VAL A 27 -3.18 1.51 5.21
C VAL A 27 -4.13 2.70 5.06
N ASP A 28 -3.63 3.78 4.46
CA ASP A 28 -4.39 5.01 4.25
C ASP A 28 -5.03 5.10 2.87
N TYR A 29 -4.52 4.35 1.91
CA TYR A 29 -4.94 4.48 0.52
C TYR A 29 -4.72 3.17 -0.20
N VAL A 30 -5.69 2.74 -0.97
CA VAL A 30 -5.59 1.56 -1.83
C VAL A 30 -6.23 1.86 -3.16
N VAL A 31 -5.55 1.54 -4.25
CA VAL A 31 -6.07 1.69 -5.60
C VAL A 31 -5.76 0.43 -6.39
N LEU A 32 -6.71 0.02 -7.23
CA LEU A 32 -6.48 -1.04 -8.21
C LEU A 32 -5.81 -0.44 -9.44
N THR A 33 -4.84 -1.14 -9.98
CA THR A 33 -4.08 -0.66 -11.13
C THR A 33 -4.02 -1.73 -12.20
N ALA A 34 -3.73 -1.30 -13.42
CA ALA A 34 -3.37 -2.18 -14.52
C ALA A 34 -1.89 -1.95 -14.82
N GLY A 35 -1.12 -3.02 -14.93
CA GLY A 35 0.31 -2.94 -15.22
C GLY A 35 1.11 -3.86 -14.33
N THR A 36 2.28 -3.41 -13.91
CA THR A 36 3.20 -4.23 -13.11
C THR A 36 2.58 -4.69 -11.80
N TYR A 37 1.81 -3.84 -11.15
CA TYR A 37 1.12 -4.19 -9.91
C TYR A 37 -0.38 -4.28 -10.16
N ASP A 38 -1.04 -5.11 -9.39
CA ASP A 38 -2.49 -5.25 -9.41
C ASP A 38 -3.16 -4.24 -8.47
N ALA A 39 -2.47 -3.88 -7.41
CA ALA A 39 -2.93 -2.86 -6.46
C ALA A 39 -1.74 -2.09 -5.93
N ILE A 40 -2.00 -0.87 -5.49
CA ILE A 40 -1.01 -0.03 -4.81
C ILE A 40 -1.64 0.45 -3.51
N ALA A 41 -0.90 0.32 -2.42
CA ALA A 41 -1.31 0.78 -1.10
C ALA A 41 -0.33 1.81 -0.57
N GLU A 42 -0.84 2.88 0.06
CA GLU A 42 0.00 3.80 0.81
C GLU A 42 -0.19 3.54 2.29
N VAL A 43 0.92 3.44 3.01
CA VAL A 43 0.92 3.07 4.43
C VAL A 43 1.69 4.09 5.25
N VAL A 44 1.28 4.23 6.51
CA VAL A 44 1.97 5.05 7.50
C VAL A 44 2.22 4.20 8.74
N CYS A 45 3.48 4.10 9.14
CA CYS A 45 3.90 3.33 10.30
C CYS A 45 4.73 4.23 11.23
N ALA A 46 4.74 3.89 12.52
CA ALA A 46 5.49 4.67 13.50
C ALA A 46 6.99 4.59 13.25
N ASP A 47 7.47 3.40 12.87
CA ASP A 47 8.89 3.12 12.68
C ASP A 47 9.09 1.91 11.77
N ASP A 48 10.34 1.54 11.55
CA ASP A 48 10.67 0.40 10.70
C ASP A 48 10.18 -0.94 11.27
N SER A 49 10.14 -1.07 12.58
CA SER A 49 9.66 -2.28 13.22
C SER A 49 8.17 -2.50 12.90
N GLU A 50 7.39 -1.45 12.98
CA GLU A 50 5.97 -1.51 12.64
C GLU A 50 5.77 -1.79 11.14
N LEU A 51 6.60 -1.19 10.28
CA LEU A 51 6.55 -1.47 8.85
C LEU A 51 6.88 -2.93 8.55
N LEU A 52 7.89 -3.47 9.23
CA LEU A 52 8.25 -4.88 9.07
C LEU A 52 7.09 -5.80 9.47
N ASP A 53 6.45 -5.52 10.60
CA ASP A 53 5.30 -6.30 11.06
C ASP A 53 4.13 -6.20 10.08
N LEU A 54 3.86 -5.00 9.56
CA LEU A 54 2.81 -4.81 8.56
C LEU A 54 3.07 -5.67 7.33
N LEU A 55 4.30 -5.65 6.82
CA LEU A 55 4.65 -6.42 5.63
C LEU A 55 4.60 -7.93 5.88
N ASN A 56 5.26 -8.38 6.94
CA ASN A 56 5.44 -9.81 7.19
C ASN A 56 4.18 -10.47 7.73
N THR A 57 3.46 -9.80 8.62
CA THR A 57 2.36 -10.42 9.36
C THR A 57 1.02 -10.11 8.74
N GLU A 58 0.82 -8.89 8.23
CA GLU A 58 -0.50 -8.49 7.77
C GLU A 58 -0.65 -8.55 6.26
N ILE A 59 0.23 -7.90 5.50
CA ILE A 59 0.07 -7.84 4.04
C ILE A 59 0.31 -9.20 3.39
N ARG A 60 1.38 -9.87 3.78
CA ARG A 60 1.69 -11.19 3.22
C ARG A 60 0.65 -12.26 3.58
N SER A 61 -0.12 -12.02 4.63
CA SER A 61 -1.17 -12.94 5.05
C SER A 61 -2.48 -12.74 4.31
N VAL A 62 -2.62 -11.69 3.52
CA VAL A 62 -3.82 -11.47 2.72
C VAL A 62 -3.89 -12.55 1.64
N PRO A 63 -4.96 -13.34 1.61
CA PRO A 63 -5.10 -14.39 0.58
C PRO A 63 -5.03 -13.81 -0.82
N GLY A 64 -4.22 -14.43 -1.67
CA GLY A 64 -4.04 -14.01 -3.05
C GLY A 64 -2.80 -13.16 -3.28
N VAL A 65 -2.23 -12.55 -2.27
CA VAL A 65 -0.99 -11.77 -2.44
C VAL A 65 0.17 -12.71 -2.77
N THR A 66 0.84 -12.45 -3.89
CA THR A 66 1.95 -13.28 -4.35
C THR A 66 3.30 -12.59 -4.18
N SER A 67 3.36 -11.28 -4.33
CA SER A 67 4.60 -10.52 -4.11
C SER A 67 4.28 -9.07 -3.82
N THR A 68 5.24 -8.40 -3.18
CA THR A 68 5.15 -6.98 -2.85
C THR A 68 6.48 -6.29 -3.12
N GLU A 69 6.38 -5.01 -3.42
CA GLU A 69 7.55 -4.13 -3.48
C GLU A 69 7.25 -2.90 -2.63
N THR A 70 8.13 -2.56 -1.71
CA THR A 70 7.96 -1.43 -0.81
C THR A 70 8.90 -0.31 -1.20
N LEU A 71 8.33 0.89 -1.40
CA LEU A 71 9.07 2.10 -1.70
C LEU A 71 8.92 3.03 -0.50
N VAL A 72 9.92 3.08 0.36
CA VAL A 72 9.89 3.93 1.55
C VAL A 72 10.15 5.37 1.14
N TYR A 73 9.30 6.29 1.59
CA TYR A 73 9.47 7.70 1.30
C TYR A 73 10.64 8.25 2.10
N LEU A 74 11.59 8.87 1.41
CA LEU A 74 12.74 9.49 2.06
C LEU A 74 12.51 10.96 2.35
N LYS A 75 11.89 11.67 1.41
CA LYS A 75 11.68 13.11 1.54
C LYS A 75 10.56 13.55 0.63
N LEU A 76 9.59 14.24 1.19
CA LEU A 76 8.56 14.92 0.41
C LEU A 76 9.18 16.18 -0.20
N VAL A 77 9.17 16.27 -1.52
CA VAL A 77 9.76 17.39 -2.24
C VAL A 77 8.70 18.45 -2.56
N LYS A 78 7.52 18.01 -2.99
CA LYS A 78 6.45 18.93 -3.34
C LYS A 78 5.10 18.24 -3.18
N GLN A 79 4.17 18.95 -2.59
CA GLN A 79 2.78 18.55 -2.54
C GLN A 79 1.92 19.79 -2.81
N GLN A 80 0.95 19.63 -3.73
CA GLN A 80 0.09 20.74 -4.11
C GLN A 80 -1.33 20.22 -4.29
N TYR A 81 -2.27 20.90 -3.63
CA TYR A 81 -3.69 20.58 -3.76
C TYR A 81 -4.37 21.58 -4.67
N ASN A 82 -5.24 21.08 -5.55
CA ASN A 82 -6.11 21.91 -6.36
C ASN A 82 -7.56 21.52 -6.07
N TRP A 83 -8.31 22.46 -5.50
CA TRP A 83 -9.67 22.22 -5.06
C TRP A 83 -10.66 22.53 -6.18
N GLY A 84 -10.90 21.52 -7.06
CA GLY A 84 -12.08 21.52 -7.95
C GLY A 84 -12.10 22.51 -9.09
N THR A 85 -11.05 23.21 -9.36
CA THR A 85 -11.07 24.28 -10.37
C THR A 85 -10.26 23.99 -11.62
N ARG A 86 -9.82 22.75 -11.77
CA ARG A 86 -8.99 22.40 -12.92
C ARG A 86 -9.80 21.78 -14.01
#